data_4fca166403822e6be31b4ea4ac12024e
#
_entry.id   4fca166403822e6be31b4ea4ac12024e
#
_cell.length_a   1.000
_cell.length_b   1.000
_cell.length_c   1.000
_cell.angle_alpha   90.00
_cell.angle_beta   90.00
_cell.angle_gamma   90.00
#
_symmetry.space_group_name_H-M   'P 1'
#
loop_
_entity.id
_entity.type
_entity.pdbx_description
1 polymer ?
#
loop_
_entity_poly.entity_id
_entity_poly.type
_entity_poly.pdbx_seq_one_letter_code
_entity_poly.pdbx_strand_id
1 'polypeptide(L)'
;MKLRVRLAEASLLVPLAVAALWSLPALARGGGGEHYTSDRSGPDGGGADIGILFDLLYLAIRYPVIGVPLLLLFVGYVIYSRRQSGNGSTRKALERMDEQQRTAVSAADVHAWVNKLKAEDPAFDLLALFDKTKKLFLDVQGAWFRRDLKPVRPFLSDASHQRLSTQLKLLDSQGVRDALTDVQLQDLQIIGLEQSEWFDTVHIRVKASMRDTDVPSTFSDDQAQVAAKKAALAPFVEVWSFVRKPGAQTKIGEDLYQGKCPNCGAPFEGGASNACESCGAVVNSGNYDWVLAEITQGMEFQRNDVGVEGLAKARQTDPALNSEMLEDRASLCFWRWVEAQSLSKASVLSKVATPEFQARLDAELLALAAQHRRKVFLECAVGSVQTRAVQPVEGMDFAHVEIRWSARLGLGPVNEKPPQLPTVPQRWVFTLTRKVGATTHAEAGMATNRCPQCNAPASDNASTSCEFCGAELATGEHDWVLCDAVLWEEWRASTSSRARPGANAQVVDRSERERLLYMMAAMAIADGVVDEKERALLKMCSQRWNVPWANVDLALKAGPNLFERLVGKQTPEAENFLRELVNLAMIDGKIDRREKKMLEAAAVHLGLSQQLPGMLKV
;
A
#
# COMPACT_ATOMS: atom_id res chain seq x y z
N MET A 1 52.41 27.60 22.13
CA MET A 1 52.25 26.24 21.55
C MET A 1 51.22 25.38 22.31
N LYS A 2 51.07 25.52 23.63
CA LYS A 2 50.07 24.74 24.43
C LYS A 2 48.59 25.10 24.20
N LEU A 3 48.27 26.27 23.66
CA LEU A 3 46.88 26.72 23.42
C LEU A 3 46.31 26.20 22.08
N ARG A 4 47.17 25.94 21.08
CA ARG A 4 46.74 25.40 19.75
C ARG A 4 46.42 23.90 19.78
N VAL A 5 47.04 23.13 20.69
CA VAL A 5 46.76 21.69 20.83
C VAL A 5 45.40 21.46 21.51
N ARG A 6 44.98 22.29 22.47
CA ARG A 6 43.67 22.18 23.12
C ARG A 6 42.50 22.59 22.23
N LEU A 7 42.72 23.44 21.22
CA LEU A 7 41.69 23.80 20.25
C LEU A 7 41.47 22.69 19.18
N ALA A 8 42.50 21.91 18.86
CA ALA A 8 42.37 20.77 17.94
C ALA A 8 41.64 19.59 18.57
N GLU A 9 41.80 19.35 19.88
CA GLU A 9 41.05 18.28 20.59
C GLU A 9 39.56 18.65 20.79
N ALA A 10 39.26 19.93 21.01
CA ALA A 10 37.87 20.41 21.12
C ALA A 10 37.14 20.37 19.77
N SER A 11 37.83 20.52 18.64
CA SER A 11 37.23 20.45 17.30
C SER A 11 36.88 19.02 16.84
N LEU A 12 37.44 17.99 17.47
CA LEU A 12 37.13 16.57 17.19
C LEU A 12 35.96 16.03 18.04
N LEU A 13 35.68 16.65 19.20
CA LEU A 13 34.60 16.22 20.08
C LEU A 13 33.21 16.73 19.63
N VAL A 14 33.15 17.84 18.91
CA VAL A 14 31.89 18.40 18.40
C VAL A 14 31.26 17.53 17.33
N PRO A 15 31.96 17.03 16.28
CA PRO A 15 31.37 16.12 15.30
C PRO A 15 31.02 14.75 15.89
N LEU A 16 31.73 14.25 16.90
CA LEU A 16 31.39 13.01 17.61
C LEU A 16 30.12 13.15 18.47
N ALA A 17 29.91 14.30 19.12
CA ALA A 17 28.69 14.61 19.88
C ALA A 17 27.48 14.81 18.95
N VAL A 18 27.67 15.40 17.77
CA VAL A 18 26.64 15.56 16.74
C VAL A 18 26.31 14.21 16.09
N ALA A 19 27.30 13.37 15.82
CA ALA A 19 27.08 12.02 15.27
C ALA A 19 26.35 11.09 16.26
N ALA A 20 26.57 11.23 17.57
CA ALA A 20 25.87 10.48 18.61
C ALA A 20 24.39 10.89 18.79
N LEU A 21 24.00 12.08 18.31
CA LEU A 21 22.61 12.56 18.33
C LEU A 21 21.77 12.05 17.15
N TRP A 22 22.39 11.37 16.17
CA TRP A 22 21.76 11.01 14.90
C TRP A 22 21.48 9.52 14.73
N SER A 23 21.80 8.69 15.70
CA SER A 23 21.50 7.26 15.67
C SER A 23 20.32 6.92 16.60
N LEU A 24 19.10 7.25 16.19
CA LEU A 24 17.94 6.55 16.72
C LEU A 24 17.72 5.31 15.84
N PRO A 25 17.64 4.11 16.41
CA PRO A 25 17.28 2.92 15.64
C PRO A 25 15.87 3.07 15.11
N ALA A 26 15.70 2.84 13.80
CA ALA A 26 14.40 2.62 13.20
C ALA A 26 13.88 1.27 13.73
N LEU A 27 12.64 1.25 14.19
CA LEU A 27 11.99 0.06 14.75
C LEU A 27 10.90 -0.40 13.79
N ALA A 28 11.17 -1.44 12.97
CA ALA A 28 10.16 -2.07 12.13
C ALA A 28 9.52 -3.25 12.89
N ARG A 29 8.19 -3.42 12.80
CA ARG A 29 7.44 -4.50 13.47
C ARG A 29 6.56 -5.25 12.51
N GLY A 30 6.33 -6.53 12.78
CA GLY A 30 5.25 -7.29 12.15
C GLY A 30 3.89 -6.65 12.49
N GLY A 31 3.30 -5.99 11.50
CA GLY A 31 2.11 -5.16 11.69
C GLY A 31 2.33 -3.69 11.31
N GLY A 32 3.58 -3.27 11.05
CA GLY A 32 3.92 -1.93 10.59
C GLY A 32 3.72 -0.87 11.65
N GLY A 33 4.55 -0.84 12.66
CA GLY A 33 4.33 0.01 13.80
C GLY A 33 5.41 1.02 14.06
N GLU A 34 5.71 1.92 13.17
CA GLU A 34 6.33 3.15 13.60
C GLU A 34 5.30 4.27 13.67
N HIS A 35 5.51 5.12 14.67
CA HIS A 35 4.63 6.17 15.10
C HIS A 35 4.06 6.98 13.93
N TYR A 36 2.81 6.74 13.60
CA TYR A 36 2.00 7.74 12.96
C TYR A 36 1.77 8.84 14.00
N THR A 37 2.62 9.84 14.00
CA THR A 37 2.33 11.10 14.65
C THR A 37 1.59 11.95 13.63
N SER A 38 0.27 11.95 13.67
CA SER A 38 -0.47 13.10 13.18
C SER A 38 -0.07 14.27 14.09
N ASP A 39 0.94 15.02 13.69
CA ASP A 39 1.22 16.31 14.29
C ASP A 39 0.02 17.24 14.07
N ARG A 40 -0.97 17.14 14.96
CA ARG A 40 -1.82 18.25 15.32
C ARG A 40 -1.08 19.12 16.31
N SER A 41 0.17 19.42 16.06
CA SER A 41 0.82 20.61 16.60
C SER A 41 0.57 21.70 15.57
N GLY A 42 -0.17 22.71 15.99
CA GLY A 42 -0.23 24.00 15.31
C GLY A 42 1.20 24.54 15.09
N PRO A 43 1.36 25.68 14.40
CA PRO A 43 2.63 26.15 13.85
C PRO A 43 3.69 26.59 14.87
N ASP A 44 3.76 25.95 16.02
CA ASP A 44 4.69 26.30 17.09
C ASP A 44 5.42 25.05 17.62
N GLY A 45 6.67 24.84 17.22
CA GLY A 45 7.59 24.02 18.01
C GLY A 45 8.81 23.38 17.37
N GLY A 46 8.91 23.19 16.06
CA GLY A 46 10.07 22.47 15.46
C GLY A 46 11.12 23.35 14.77
N GLY A 47 10.78 24.56 14.40
CA GLY A 47 11.70 25.49 13.73
C GLY A 47 12.59 26.30 14.67
N ALA A 48 12.15 26.51 15.90
CA ALA A 48 12.86 27.32 16.88
C ALA A 48 14.15 26.66 17.40
N ASP A 49 14.14 25.33 17.59
CA ASP A 49 15.31 24.62 18.14
C ASP A 49 16.50 24.58 17.17
N ILE A 50 16.25 24.53 15.88
CA ILE A 50 17.30 24.49 14.85
C ILE A 50 17.89 25.90 14.68
N GLY A 51 17.07 26.95 14.71
CA GLY A 51 17.52 28.33 14.65
C GLY A 51 18.43 28.67 15.84
N ILE A 52 17.99 28.36 17.05
CA ILE A 52 18.75 28.58 18.28
C ILE A 52 20.09 27.81 18.27
N LEU A 53 20.14 26.62 17.73
CA LEU A 53 21.38 25.84 17.61
C LEU A 53 22.38 26.54 16.69
N PHE A 54 21.95 27.06 15.54
CA PHE A 54 22.82 27.83 14.65
C PHE A 54 23.30 29.12 15.25
N ASP A 55 22.45 29.85 15.98
CA ASP A 55 22.82 31.08 16.68
C ASP A 55 23.83 30.81 17.80
N LEU A 56 23.65 29.74 18.57
CA LEU A 56 24.60 29.32 19.62
C LEU A 56 25.92 28.81 19.02
N LEU A 57 25.88 28.13 17.87
CA LEU A 57 27.09 27.71 17.16
C LEU A 57 27.87 28.92 16.63
N TYR A 58 27.18 29.91 16.06
CA TYR A 58 27.78 31.17 15.65
C TYR A 58 28.39 31.91 16.83
N LEU A 59 27.68 31.96 17.94
CA LEU A 59 28.16 32.60 19.18
C LEU A 59 29.39 31.87 19.75
N ALA A 60 29.42 30.54 19.69
CA ALA A 60 30.56 29.73 20.15
C ALA A 60 31.82 29.95 19.30
N ILE A 61 31.65 30.19 18.00
CA ILE A 61 32.77 30.52 17.10
C ILE A 61 33.24 31.94 17.30
N ARG A 62 32.32 32.89 17.46
CA ARG A 62 32.66 34.34 17.54
C ARG A 62 33.10 34.76 18.93
N TYR A 63 32.53 34.17 19.99
CA TYR A 63 32.81 34.49 21.41
C TYR A 63 32.93 33.20 22.23
N PRO A 64 34.02 32.43 22.10
CA PRO A 64 34.13 31.08 22.65
C PRO A 64 33.97 31.00 24.17
N VAL A 65 34.33 32.04 24.89
CA VAL A 65 34.26 32.08 26.37
C VAL A 65 32.80 32.07 26.87
N ILE A 66 31.86 32.60 26.09
CA ILE A 66 30.44 32.69 26.45
C ILE A 66 29.63 31.66 25.62
N GLY A 67 29.91 31.54 24.34
CA GLY A 67 29.12 30.71 23.41
C GLY A 67 29.31 29.21 23.64
N VAL A 68 30.53 28.75 23.99
CA VAL A 68 30.75 27.32 24.28
C VAL A 68 30.01 26.85 25.52
N PRO A 69 30.02 27.55 26.69
CA PRO A 69 29.21 27.17 27.83
C PRO A 69 27.71 27.16 27.55
N LEU A 70 27.19 28.15 26.79
CA LEU A 70 25.78 28.22 26.42
C LEU A 70 25.38 27.08 25.47
N LEU A 71 26.23 26.76 24.51
CA LEU A 71 26.01 25.61 23.60
C LEU A 71 26.01 24.28 24.39
N LEU A 72 26.92 24.10 25.33
CA LEU A 72 26.98 22.92 26.20
C LEU A 72 25.75 22.80 27.10
N LEU A 73 25.29 23.92 27.68
CA LEU A 73 24.05 23.97 28.46
C LEU A 73 22.81 23.61 27.58
N PHE A 74 22.76 24.17 26.38
CA PHE A 74 21.67 23.87 25.44
C PHE A 74 21.69 22.40 25.02
N VAL A 75 22.85 21.84 24.66
CA VAL A 75 22.99 20.39 24.32
C VAL A 75 22.65 19.53 25.54
N GLY A 76 23.09 19.90 26.74
CA GLY A 76 22.71 19.23 27.99
C GLY A 76 21.20 19.28 28.25
N TYR A 77 20.58 20.44 28.02
CA TYR A 77 19.12 20.59 28.11
C TYR A 77 18.38 19.75 27.09
N VAL A 78 18.81 19.69 25.82
CA VAL A 78 18.23 18.87 24.77
C VAL A 78 18.36 17.37 25.09
N ILE A 79 19.55 16.95 25.60
CA ILE A 79 19.74 15.55 26.02
C ILE A 79 18.85 15.21 27.23
N TYR A 80 18.76 16.10 28.19
CA TYR A 80 17.91 15.95 29.38
C TYR A 80 16.43 15.93 29.02
N SER A 81 15.95 16.86 28.18
CA SER A 81 14.57 16.91 27.71
C SER A 81 14.20 15.69 26.87
N ARG A 82 15.11 15.22 26.01
CA ARG A 82 14.90 13.98 25.23
C ARG A 82 14.90 12.71 26.09
N ARG A 83 15.73 12.64 27.13
CA ARG A 83 15.67 11.53 28.10
C ARG A 83 14.37 11.53 28.91
N GLN A 84 13.81 12.69 29.23
CA GLN A 84 12.51 12.80 29.88
C GLN A 84 11.34 12.58 28.89
N SER A 85 11.45 13.07 27.66
CA SER A 85 10.41 12.92 26.64
C SER A 85 10.31 11.49 26.10
N GLY A 86 11.41 10.75 25.98
CA GLY A 86 11.43 9.41 25.42
C GLY A 86 10.58 8.39 26.17
N ASN A 87 10.42 8.52 27.48
CA ASN A 87 9.54 7.63 28.28
C ASN A 87 8.21 8.27 28.68
N GLY A 88 8.15 9.59 28.78
CA GLY A 88 6.97 10.29 29.28
C GLY A 88 5.94 10.66 28.21
N SER A 89 6.39 10.97 26.99
CA SER A 89 5.48 11.36 25.90
C SER A 89 4.79 10.14 25.30
N THR A 90 5.51 9.05 25.10
CA THR A 90 4.95 7.78 24.61
C THR A 90 3.97 7.20 25.62
N ARG A 91 4.30 7.24 26.92
CA ARG A 91 3.40 6.79 27.98
C ARG A 91 2.15 7.66 28.09
N LYS A 92 2.27 9.00 28.03
CA LYS A 92 1.13 9.93 28.05
C LYS A 92 0.29 9.83 26.76
N ALA A 93 0.91 9.57 25.60
CA ALA A 93 0.20 9.31 24.37
C ALA A 93 -0.60 8.00 24.47
N LEU A 94 0.02 6.93 24.96
CA LEU A 94 -0.63 5.64 25.22
C LEU A 94 -1.76 5.77 26.27
N GLU A 95 -1.55 6.53 27.34
CA GLU A 95 -2.56 6.79 28.36
C GLU A 95 -3.76 7.59 27.81
N ARG A 96 -3.52 8.60 26.95
CA ARG A 96 -4.60 9.35 26.25
C ARG A 96 -5.36 8.49 25.23
N MET A 97 -4.65 7.61 24.52
CA MET A 97 -5.27 6.64 23.63
C MET A 97 -6.14 5.65 24.40
N ASP A 98 -5.65 5.19 25.54
CA ASP A 98 -6.36 4.31 26.47
C ASP A 98 -7.68 4.94 26.95
N GLU A 99 -7.66 6.26 27.21
CA GLU A 99 -8.81 7.03 27.70
C GLU A 99 -9.83 7.31 26.58
N GLN A 100 -9.38 7.65 25.38
CA GLN A 100 -10.27 7.90 24.22
C GLN A 100 -10.92 6.63 23.69
N GLN A 101 -10.24 5.49 23.77
CA GLN A 101 -10.78 4.21 23.29
C GLN A 101 -11.66 3.49 24.32
N ARG A 102 -11.52 3.78 25.61
CA ARG A 102 -12.42 3.25 26.67
C ARG A 102 -13.86 3.68 26.52
N THR A 103 -14.13 4.77 25.81
CA THR A 103 -15.48 5.29 25.55
C THR A 103 -16.16 4.69 24.32
N ALA A 104 -15.45 3.83 23.53
CA ALA A 104 -15.94 3.42 22.21
C ALA A 104 -17.00 2.31 22.21
N VAL A 105 -16.95 1.34 23.15
CA VAL A 105 -17.96 0.26 23.26
C VAL A 105 -18.25 -0.01 24.73
N SER A 106 -19.50 0.08 25.11
CA SER A 106 -19.90 -0.24 26.49
C SER A 106 -19.89 -1.75 26.75
N ALA A 107 -19.69 -2.16 27.99
CA ALA A 107 -19.83 -3.57 28.38
C ALA A 107 -21.23 -4.13 28.04
N ALA A 108 -22.26 -3.29 28.07
CA ALA A 108 -23.61 -3.67 27.69
C ALA A 108 -23.72 -3.96 26.19
N ASP A 109 -23.07 -3.16 25.33
CA ASP A 109 -23.06 -3.38 23.88
C ASP A 109 -22.28 -4.66 23.51
N VAL A 110 -21.15 -4.91 24.17
CA VAL A 110 -20.39 -6.16 24.00
C VAL A 110 -21.26 -7.36 24.41
N HIS A 111 -21.95 -7.27 25.54
CA HIS A 111 -22.82 -8.34 26.01
C HIS A 111 -23.99 -8.58 25.05
N ALA A 112 -24.63 -7.51 24.56
CA ALA A 112 -25.73 -7.61 23.59
C ALA A 112 -25.26 -8.29 22.29
N TRP A 113 -24.08 -7.91 21.77
CA TRP A 113 -23.49 -8.50 20.58
C TRP A 113 -23.14 -9.98 20.78
N VAL A 114 -22.50 -10.33 21.91
CA VAL A 114 -22.19 -11.73 22.26
C VAL A 114 -23.48 -12.57 22.34
N ASN A 115 -24.53 -12.03 22.93
CA ASN A 115 -25.82 -12.73 23.01
C ASN A 115 -26.45 -12.94 21.62
N LYS A 116 -26.34 -11.95 20.73
CA LYS A 116 -26.81 -12.09 19.35
C LYS A 116 -26.04 -13.15 18.61
N LEU A 117 -24.70 -13.12 18.68
CA LEU A 117 -23.84 -14.17 18.09
C LEU A 117 -24.17 -15.56 18.64
N LYS A 118 -24.35 -15.69 19.96
CA LYS A 118 -24.72 -16.98 20.57
C LYS A 118 -26.10 -17.48 20.15
N ALA A 119 -27.01 -16.59 19.79
CA ALA A 119 -28.31 -16.99 19.25
C ALA A 119 -28.18 -17.62 17.86
N GLU A 120 -27.23 -17.17 17.07
CA GLU A 120 -26.94 -17.68 15.71
C GLU A 120 -25.91 -18.81 15.72
N ASP A 121 -24.93 -18.75 16.64
CA ASP A 121 -23.83 -19.70 16.82
C ASP A 121 -23.72 -20.09 18.31
N PRO A 122 -24.48 -21.07 18.80
CA PRO A 122 -24.50 -21.46 20.22
C PRO A 122 -23.15 -21.88 20.79
N ALA A 123 -22.22 -22.31 19.94
CA ALA A 123 -20.87 -22.70 20.33
C ALA A 123 -19.88 -21.52 20.38
N PHE A 124 -20.30 -20.31 20.03
CA PHE A 124 -19.46 -19.12 20.11
C PHE A 124 -19.08 -18.81 21.56
N ASP A 125 -17.77 -18.64 21.78
CA ASP A 125 -17.22 -18.21 23.07
C ASP A 125 -16.24 -17.05 22.88
N LEU A 126 -16.51 -15.95 23.59
CA LEU A 126 -15.67 -14.75 23.53
C LEU A 126 -14.26 -15.00 24.07
N LEU A 127 -14.12 -15.81 25.12
CA LEU A 127 -12.79 -16.14 25.68
C LEU A 127 -11.99 -16.99 24.68
N ALA A 128 -12.64 -17.91 24.00
CA ALA A 128 -12.01 -18.69 22.93
C ALA A 128 -11.57 -17.79 21.76
N LEU A 129 -12.32 -16.75 21.41
CA LEU A 129 -11.90 -15.75 20.41
C LEU A 129 -10.66 -14.99 20.86
N PHE A 130 -10.57 -14.58 22.12
CA PHE A 130 -9.37 -13.94 22.68
C PHE A 130 -8.17 -14.88 22.72
N ASP A 131 -8.36 -16.14 23.06
CA ASP A 131 -7.27 -17.14 23.04
C ASP A 131 -6.77 -17.37 21.60
N LYS A 132 -7.67 -17.47 20.62
CA LYS A 132 -7.32 -17.52 19.19
C LYS A 132 -6.58 -16.26 18.75
N THR A 133 -7.03 -15.08 19.15
CA THR A 133 -6.36 -13.80 18.85
C THR A 133 -4.96 -13.75 19.43
N LYS A 134 -4.80 -14.15 20.69
CA LYS A 134 -3.49 -14.25 21.36
C LYS A 134 -2.56 -15.19 20.65
N LYS A 135 -3.05 -16.37 20.29
CA LYS A 135 -2.24 -17.37 19.56
C LYS A 135 -1.83 -16.81 18.20
N LEU A 136 -2.78 -16.26 17.42
CA LEU A 136 -2.48 -15.68 16.11
C LEU A 136 -1.48 -14.52 16.23
N PHE A 137 -1.61 -13.65 17.24
CA PHE A 137 -0.65 -12.59 17.49
C PHE A 137 0.77 -13.10 17.64
N LEU A 138 0.97 -14.13 18.46
CA LEU A 138 2.30 -14.73 18.68
C LEU A 138 2.80 -15.45 17.42
N ASP A 139 1.91 -16.15 16.72
CA ASP A 139 2.24 -16.86 15.47
C ASP A 139 2.66 -15.89 14.36
N VAL A 140 1.98 -14.74 14.24
CA VAL A 140 2.33 -13.66 13.27
C VAL A 140 3.69 -13.08 13.60
N GLN A 141 3.99 -12.77 14.88
CA GLN A 141 5.33 -12.28 15.26
C GLN A 141 6.41 -13.32 14.99
N GLY A 142 6.14 -14.61 15.26
CA GLY A 142 7.06 -15.69 14.95
C GLY A 142 7.26 -15.90 13.44
N ALA A 143 6.21 -15.83 12.65
CA ALA A 143 6.27 -15.92 11.18
C ALA A 143 7.05 -14.73 10.58
N TRP A 144 6.82 -13.53 11.09
CA TRP A 144 7.54 -12.31 10.74
C TRP A 144 9.03 -12.44 11.01
N PHE A 145 9.42 -12.86 12.22
CA PHE A 145 10.80 -13.07 12.59
C PHE A 145 11.51 -14.09 11.69
N ARG A 146 10.85 -15.21 11.37
CA ARG A 146 11.38 -16.24 10.46
C ARG A 146 11.30 -15.86 8.98
N ARG A 147 10.61 -14.76 8.65
CA ARG A 147 10.33 -14.33 7.27
C ARG A 147 9.59 -15.42 6.46
N ASP A 148 8.77 -16.21 7.15
CA ASP A 148 7.93 -17.25 6.55
C ASP A 148 6.48 -17.09 7.02
N LEU A 149 5.63 -16.57 6.14
CA LEU A 149 4.22 -16.30 6.43
C LEU A 149 3.31 -17.52 6.17
N LYS A 150 3.82 -18.63 5.65
CA LYS A 150 3.01 -19.81 5.33
C LYS A 150 2.19 -20.32 6.52
N PRO A 151 2.73 -20.42 7.75
CA PRO A 151 1.96 -20.93 8.89
C PRO A 151 0.76 -20.06 9.27
N VAL A 152 0.82 -18.76 9.01
CA VAL A 152 -0.25 -17.80 9.35
C VAL A 152 -1.16 -17.47 8.19
N ARG A 153 -0.81 -17.85 6.96
CA ARG A 153 -1.56 -17.58 5.75
C ARG A 153 -3.05 -17.94 5.82
N PRO A 154 -3.46 -19.08 6.42
CA PRO A 154 -4.85 -19.49 6.51
C PRO A 154 -5.73 -18.57 7.39
N PHE A 155 -5.13 -17.80 8.28
CA PHE A 155 -5.82 -16.93 9.24
C PHE A 155 -5.92 -15.48 8.78
N LEU A 156 -5.28 -15.14 7.65
CA LEU A 156 -5.18 -13.77 7.13
C LEU A 156 -6.02 -13.62 5.86
N SER A 157 -6.72 -12.49 5.73
CA SER A 157 -7.27 -12.07 4.45
C SER A 157 -6.16 -11.95 3.39
N ASP A 158 -6.53 -11.88 2.12
CA ASP A 158 -5.52 -11.72 1.08
C ASP A 158 -4.80 -10.36 1.17
N ALA A 159 -5.50 -9.30 1.58
CA ALA A 159 -4.89 -8.00 1.82
C ALA A 159 -3.91 -8.01 2.99
N SER A 160 -4.30 -8.57 4.13
CA SER A 160 -3.42 -8.68 5.31
C SER A 160 -2.18 -9.50 5.02
N HIS A 161 -2.31 -10.61 4.29
CA HIS A 161 -1.15 -11.40 3.84
C HIS A 161 -0.26 -10.61 2.86
N GLN A 162 -0.85 -9.91 1.88
CA GLN A 162 -0.10 -9.08 0.93
C GLN A 162 0.68 -7.99 1.65
N ARG A 163 0.06 -7.34 2.65
CA ARG A 163 0.71 -6.36 3.50
C ARG A 163 2.00 -6.89 4.11
N LEU A 164 1.90 -7.98 4.90
CA LEU A 164 3.07 -8.57 5.57
C LEU A 164 4.12 -9.03 4.55
N SER A 165 3.69 -9.64 3.45
CA SER A 165 4.58 -10.07 2.37
C SER A 165 5.34 -8.89 1.75
N THR A 166 4.63 -7.80 1.42
CA THR A 166 5.25 -6.59 0.86
C THR A 166 6.24 -5.97 1.85
N GLN A 167 5.88 -5.83 3.12
CA GLN A 167 6.78 -5.28 4.14
C GLN A 167 8.06 -6.10 4.28
N LEU A 168 7.99 -7.44 4.29
CA LEU A 168 9.17 -8.32 4.30
C LEU A 168 10.05 -8.14 3.05
N LYS A 169 9.44 -8.04 1.86
CA LYS A 169 10.16 -7.76 0.60
C LYS A 169 10.85 -6.40 0.63
N LEU A 170 10.22 -5.39 1.23
CA LEU A 170 10.81 -4.06 1.38
C LEU A 170 12.03 -4.06 2.31
N LEU A 171 11.97 -4.77 3.44
CA LEU A 171 13.11 -4.94 4.33
C LEU A 171 14.27 -5.68 3.62
N ASP A 172 13.96 -6.78 2.95
CA ASP A 172 14.96 -7.56 2.20
C ASP A 172 15.63 -6.72 1.10
N SER A 173 14.86 -5.88 0.38
CA SER A 173 15.38 -4.96 -0.65
C SER A 173 16.35 -3.91 -0.11
N GLN A 174 16.32 -3.65 1.20
CA GLN A 174 17.22 -2.77 1.93
C GLN A 174 18.42 -3.51 2.53
N GLY A 175 18.46 -4.84 2.39
CA GLY A 175 19.49 -5.69 2.98
C GLY A 175 19.35 -5.83 4.51
N VAL A 176 18.15 -5.58 5.06
CA VAL A 176 17.87 -5.68 6.49
C VAL A 176 16.76 -6.69 6.76
N ARG A 177 16.72 -7.17 7.98
CA ARG A 177 15.61 -7.93 8.57
C ARG A 177 15.28 -7.34 9.93
N ASP A 178 14.03 -7.37 10.29
CA ASP A 178 13.60 -7.06 11.64
C ASP A 178 13.86 -8.26 12.57
N ALA A 179 14.56 -7.99 13.65
CA ALA A 179 14.88 -8.96 14.69
C ALA A 179 14.09 -8.60 15.94
N LEU A 180 13.30 -9.55 16.44
CA LEU A 180 12.45 -9.35 17.61
C LEU A 180 12.61 -10.45 18.65
N THR A 181 12.38 -10.08 19.93
CA THR A 181 12.37 -11.00 21.08
C THR A 181 11.51 -10.42 22.22
N ASP A 182 11.30 -11.20 23.27
CA ASP A 182 10.54 -10.78 24.46
C ASP A 182 9.15 -10.24 24.12
N VAL A 183 8.46 -10.89 23.18
CA VAL A 183 7.09 -10.53 22.78
C VAL A 183 6.12 -10.84 23.92
N GLN A 184 5.46 -9.79 24.43
CA GLN A 184 4.54 -9.88 25.56
C GLN A 184 3.21 -9.26 25.18
N LEU A 185 2.16 -10.06 25.10
CA LEU A 185 0.79 -9.59 25.02
C LEU A 185 0.34 -9.18 26.44
N GLN A 186 -0.09 -7.92 26.59
CA GLN A 186 -0.46 -7.34 27.87
C GLN A 186 -1.97 -7.33 28.08
N ASP A 187 -2.73 -6.95 27.04
CA ASP A 187 -4.17 -6.80 27.12
C ASP A 187 -4.84 -6.99 25.76
N LEU A 188 -6.08 -7.52 25.78
CA LEU A 188 -6.98 -7.61 24.63
C LEU A 188 -8.33 -7.00 25.02
N GLN A 189 -8.84 -6.07 24.21
CA GLN A 189 -10.11 -5.43 24.47
C GLN A 189 -10.90 -5.24 23.17
N ILE A 190 -12.20 -5.56 23.20
CA ILE A 190 -13.10 -5.18 22.09
C ILE A 190 -13.32 -3.66 22.15
N ILE A 191 -13.06 -2.99 21.02
CA ILE A 191 -13.24 -1.54 20.89
C ILE A 191 -14.22 -1.16 19.78
N GLY A 192 -14.67 -2.13 18.99
CA GLY A 192 -15.63 -1.92 17.93
C GLY A 192 -16.32 -3.22 17.54
N LEU A 193 -17.59 -3.10 17.18
CA LEU A 193 -18.43 -4.19 16.69
C LEU A 193 -19.25 -3.64 15.54
N GLU A 194 -19.20 -4.29 14.41
CA GLU A 194 -19.96 -3.94 13.22
C GLU A 194 -20.65 -5.19 12.71
N GLN A 195 -21.88 -5.05 12.25
CA GLN A 195 -22.67 -6.14 11.68
C GLN A 195 -23.27 -5.67 10.37
N SER A 196 -22.95 -6.36 9.32
CA SER A 196 -23.58 -6.20 8.02
C SER A 196 -24.36 -7.46 7.65
N GLU A 197 -25.01 -7.43 6.49
CA GLU A 197 -25.63 -8.64 5.92
C GLU A 197 -24.58 -9.68 5.50
N TRP A 198 -23.31 -9.25 5.37
CA TRP A 198 -22.21 -10.01 4.78
C TRP A 198 -21.21 -10.48 5.80
N PHE A 199 -20.90 -9.63 6.79
CA PHE A 199 -19.91 -9.93 7.82
C PHE A 199 -20.29 -9.39 9.19
N ASP A 200 -20.01 -10.19 10.20
CA ASP A 200 -19.78 -9.74 11.56
C ASP A 200 -18.32 -9.31 11.67
N THR A 201 -18.08 -8.09 12.15
CA THR A 201 -16.73 -7.56 12.33
C THR A 201 -16.48 -7.24 13.80
N VAL A 202 -15.37 -7.72 14.33
CA VAL A 202 -14.91 -7.40 15.68
C VAL A 202 -13.55 -6.72 15.62
N HIS A 203 -13.44 -5.56 16.24
CA HIS A 203 -12.19 -4.82 16.37
C HIS A 203 -11.63 -5.04 17.76
N ILE A 204 -10.47 -5.70 17.82
CA ILE A 204 -9.79 -6.04 19.07
C ILE A 204 -8.56 -5.17 19.22
N ARG A 205 -8.51 -4.37 20.26
CA ARG A 205 -7.32 -3.64 20.68
C ARG A 205 -6.33 -4.62 21.28
N VAL A 206 -5.15 -4.66 20.70
CA VAL A 206 -4.02 -5.48 21.14
C VAL A 206 -3.00 -4.56 21.77
N LYS A 207 -2.79 -4.67 23.08
CA LYS A 207 -1.72 -3.98 23.80
C LYS A 207 -0.59 -4.95 24.08
N ALA A 208 0.58 -4.65 23.56
CA ALA A 208 1.73 -5.54 23.66
C ALA A 208 3.03 -4.76 23.84
N SER A 209 4.12 -5.49 24.12
CA SER A 209 5.48 -4.97 24.12
C SER A 209 6.43 -6.01 23.57
N MET A 210 7.50 -5.56 22.92
CA MET A 210 8.58 -6.40 22.44
C MET A 210 9.89 -5.64 22.39
N ARG A 211 10.99 -6.37 22.20
CA ARG A 211 12.28 -5.81 21.81
C ARG A 211 12.46 -6.10 20.32
N ASP A 212 12.66 -5.08 19.54
CA ASP A 212 12.85 -5.17 18.10
C ASP A 212 13.96 -4.24 17.61
N THR A 213 14.64 -4.64 16.56
CA THR A 213 15.69 -3.85 15.91
C THR A 213 16.00 -4.38 14.52
N ASP A 214 16.31 -3.47 13.61
CA ASP A 214 16.80 -3.84 12.28
C ASP A 214 18.23 -4.35 12.35
N VAL A 215 18.47 -5.50 11.70
CA VAL A 215 19.79 -6.12 11.56
C VAL A 215 20.04 -6.46 10.08
N PRO A 216 21.30 -6.69 9.65
CA PRO A 216 21.58 -7.19 8.31
C PRO A 216 20.77 -8.44 7.97
N SER A 217 20.19 -8.51 6.77
CA SER A 217 19.39 -9.66 6.31
C SER A 217 20.17 -10.98 6.28
N THR A 218 21.51 -10.90 6.28
CA THR A 218 22.44 -12.03 6.33
C THR A 218 22.61 -12.64 7.72
N PHE A 219 22.12 -11.99 8.79
CA PHE A 219 22.19 -12.57 10.14
C PHE A 219 21.34 -13.82 10.23
N SER A 220 21.89 -14.87 10.87
CA SER A 220 21.11 -16.03 11.28
C SER A 220 20.05 -15.65 12.31
N ASP A 221 19.08 -16.52 12.55
CA ASP A 221 18.04 -16.30 13.56
C ASP A 221 18.64 -16.11 14.96
N ASP A 222 19.68 -16.87 15.32
CA ASP A 222 20.38 -16.74 16.60
C ASP A 222 21.09 -15.38 16.72
N GLN A 223 21.78 -14.93 15.66
CA GLN A 223 22.44 -13.63 15.63
C GLN A 223 21.42 -12.48 15.74
N ALA A 224 20.31 -12.59 15.02
CA ALA A 224 19.22 -11.63 15.06
C ALA A 224 18.61 -11.55 16.47
N GLN A 225 18.33 -12.69 17.10
CA GLN A 225 17.78 -12.74 18.45
C GLN A 225 18.73 -12.14 19.50
N VAL A 226 20.04 -12.41 19.39
CA VAL A 226 21.06 -11.81 20.28
C VAL A 226 21.11 -10.29 20.11
N ALA A 227 20.93 -9.77 18.89
CA ALA A 227 20.87 -8.33 18.64
C ALA A 227 19.60 -7.73 19.23
N ALA A 228 18.43 -8.35 19.02
CA ALA A 228 17.15 -7.88 19.53
C ALA A 228 17.13 -7.80 21.08
N LYS A 229 17.79 -8.72 21.79
CA LYS A 229 17.91 -8.67 23.26
C LYS A 229 18.56 -7.40 23.79
N LYS A 230 19.35 -6.69 22.96
CA LYS A 230 20.00 -5.44 23.33
C LYS A 230 19.11 -4.21 23.12
N ALA A 231 18.04 -4.35 22.35
CA ALA A 231 17.08 -3.28 22.11
C ALA A 231 16.25 -2.98 23.36
N ALA A 232 15.71 -1.79 23.46
CA ALA A 232 14.80 -1.41 24.53
C ALA A 232 13.46 -2.16 24.36
N LEU A 233 12.82 -2.53 25.47
CA LEU A 233 11.46 -3.05 25.44
C LEU A 233 10.51 -1.91 25.08
N ALA A 234 9.83 -1.97 23.94
CA ALA A 234 8.93 -0.95 23.43
C ALA A 234 7.47 -1.41 23.52
N PRO A 235 6.59 -0.65 24.23
CA PRO A 235 5.16 -0.92 24.24
C PRO A 235 4.50 -0.36 22.97
N PHE A 236 3.45 -1.02 22.50
CA PHE A 236 2.65 -0.58 21.36
C PHE A 236 1.18 -1.00 21.48
N VAL A 237 0.32 -0.37 20.69
CA VAL A 237 -1.10 -0.68 20.59
C VAL A 237 -1.49 -0.77 19.13
N GLU A 238 -2.12 -1.87 18.76
CA GLU A 238 -2.71 -2.12 17.46
C GLU A 238 -4.19 -2.47 17.59
N VAL A 239 -4.94 -2.28 16.54
CA VAL A 239 -6.32 -2.76 16.42
C VAL A 239 -6.36 -3.82 15.34
N TRP A 240 -6.73 -5.01 15.73
CA TRP A 240 -6.88 -6.16 14.86
C TRP A 240 -8.36 -6.36 14.54
N SER A 241 -8.70 -6.24 13.26
CA SER A 241 -10.08 -6.34 12.77
C SER A 241 -10.32 -7.73 12.20
N PHE A 242 -11.17 -8.50 12.85
CA PHE A 242 -11.56 -9.83 12.40
C PHE A 242 -12.95 -9.79 11.79
N VAL A 243 -13.13 -10.56 10.73
CA VAL A 243 -14.40 -10.69 10.02
C VAL A 243 -14.83 -12.15 9.94
N ARG A 244 -16.14 -12.39 10.02
CA ARG A 244 -16.76 -13.70 9.82
C ARG A 244 -18.14 -13.53 9.22
N LYS A 245 -18.55 -14.44 8.35
CA LYS A 245 -19.91 -14.47 7.77
C LYS A 245 -20.94 -14.68 8.87
N PRO A 246 -22.05 -13.91 8.88
CA PRO A 246 -23.15 -14.13 9.81
C PRO A 246 -23.70 -15.56 9.73
N GLY A 247 -23.99 -16.14 10.88
CA GLY A 247 -24.50 -17.52 10.98
C GLY A 247 -23.46 -18.63 10.74
N ALA A 248 -22.17 -18.31 10.52
CA ALA A 248 -21.11 -19.31 10.51
C ALA A 248 -21.02 -19.99 11.88
N GLN A 249 -20.89 -21.33 11.88
CA GLN A 249 -20.92 -22.13 13.10
C GLN A 249 -19.51 -22.42 13.62
N THR A 250 -19.27 -22.13 14.89
CA THR A 250 -18.03 -22.50 15.59
C THR A 250 -17.98 -24.01 15.80
N LYS A 251 -16.95 -24.66 15.27
CA LYS A 251 -16.71 -26.10 15.45
C LYS A 251 -15.61 -26.31 16.50
N ILE A 252 -16.02 -26.78 17.67
CA ILE A 252 -15.08 -27.05 18.76
C ILE A 252 -14.21 -28.24 18.40
N GLY A 253 -12.88 -28.06 18.43
CA GLY A 253 -11.93 -29.11 18.13
C GLY A 253 -11.75 -29.43 16.63
N GLU A 254 -12.37 -28.68 15.73
CA GLU A 254 -12.30 -28.83 14.29
C GLU A 254 -12.03 -27.50 13.59
N ASP A 255 -10.96 -26.81 14.00
CA ASP A 255 -10.56 -25.54 13.42
C ASP A 255 -9.12 -25.56 12.88
N LEU A 256 -8.72 -24.46 12.24
CA LEU A 256 -7.40 -24.30 11.66
C LEU A 256 -6.27 -24.38 12.70
N TYR A 257 -6.51 -23.99 13.95
CA TYR A 257 -5.52 -24.07 15.01
C TYR A 257 -5.20 -25.50 15.44
N GLN A 258 -6.05 -26.44 15.04
CA GLN A 258 -5.89 -27.86 15.26
C GLN A 258 -5.52 -28.61 13.98
N GLY A 259 -5.15 -27.87 12.91
CA GLY A 259 -4.80 -28.45 11.62
C GLY A 259 -5.99 -29.08 10.90
N LYS A 260 -7.21 -28.56 11.10
CA LYS A 260 -8.43 -29.08 10.47
C LYS A 260 -9.14 -28.00 9.67
N CYS A 261 -9.79 -28.41 8.58
CA CYS A 261 -10.63 -27.55 7.78
C CYS A 261 -11.88 -27.12 8.57
N PRO A 262 -12.15 -25.82 8.75
CA PRO A 262 -13.29 -25.36 9.54
C PRO A 262 -14.65 -25.67 8.87
N ASN A 263 -14.66 -26.03 7.58
CA ASN A 263 -15.89 -26.46 6.91
C ASN A 263 -16.19 -27.95 7.11
N CYS A 264 -15.24 -28.85 6.78
CA CYS A 264 -15.50 -30.30 6.75
C CYS A 264 -14.76 -31.13 7.81
N GLY A 265 -13.90 -30.51 8.64
CA GLY A 265 -13.10 -31.21 9.66
C GLY A 265 -11.93 -32.07 9.15
N ALA A 266 -11.73 -32.16 7.83
CA ALA A 266 -10.61 -32.89 7.25
C ALA A 266 -9.27 -32.26 7.65
N PRO A 267 -8.16 -33.03 7.69
CA PRO A 267 -6.84 -32.45 7.91
C PRO A 267 -6.55 -31.30 6.94
N PHE A 268 -5.95 -30.22 7.45
CA PHE A 268 -5.57 -29.04 6.68
C PHE A 268 -4.20 -28.56 7.12
N GLU A 269 -3.20 -28.75 6.25
CA GLU A 269 -1.82 -28.35 6.52
C GLU A 269 -1.48 -26.95 6.01
N GLY A 270 -2.44 -26.27 5.40
CA GLY A 270 -2.21 -25.00 4.69
C GLY A 270 -1.69 -25.25 3.27
N GLY A 271 -1.44 -24.16 2.57
CA GLY A 271 -0.91 -24.20 1.21
C GLY A 271 -1.12 -22.88 0.47
N ALA A 272 -0.57 -22.78 -0.71
CA ALA A 272 -0.65 -21.56 -1.52
C ALA A 272 -2.10 -21.19 -1.91
N SER A 273 -3.00 -22.17 -2.02
CA SER A 273 -4.38 -21.95 -2.43
C SER A 273 -5.33 -21.59 -1.28
N ASN A 274 -4.97 -21.88 -0.02
CA ASN A 274 -5.89 -21.86 1.13
C ASN A 274 -7.23 -22.57 0.90
N ALA A 275 -7.32 -23.42 -0.10
CA ALA A 275 -8.47 -24.26 -0.38
C ALA A 275 -8.27 -25.64 0.23
N CYS A 276 -9.29 -26.14 0.91
CA CYS A 276 -9.27 -27.49 1.46
C CYS A 276 -9.31 -28.51 0.33
N GLU A 277 -8.37 -29.43 0.27
CA GLU A 277 -8.31 -30.46 -0.76
C GLU A 277 -9.52 -31.42 -0.74
N SER A 278 -10.14 -31.59 0.44
CA SER A 278 -11.28 -32.49 0.60
C SER A 278 -12.63 -31.90 0.17
N CYS A 279 -12.87 -30.60 0.45
CA CYS A 279 -14.17 -29.98 0.21
C CYS A 279 -14.12 -28.71 -0.64
N GLY A 280 -12.95 -28.25 -1.06
CA GLY A 280 -12.77 -27.04 -1.85
C GLY A 280 -12.98 -25.71 -1.09
N ALA A 281 -13.34 -25.75 0.19
CA ALA A 281 -13.59 -24.54 0.98
C ALA A 281 -12.32 -23.68 1.10
N VAL A 282 -12.43 -22.39 0.78
CA VAL A 282 -11.35 -21.41 0.95
C VAL A 282 -11.36 -20.93 2.40
N VAL A 283 -10.42 -21.40 3.20
CA VAL A 283 -10.45 -21.26 4.65
C VAL A 283 -10.27 -19.83 5.16
N ASN A 284 -9.56 -18.99 4.41
CA ASN A 284 -9.34 -17.57 4.75
C ASN A 284 -10.39 -16.61 4.16
N SER A 285 -11.53 -17.14 3.73
CA SER A 285 -12.63 -16.32 3.19
C SER A 285 -13.45 -15.58 4.25
N GLY A 286 -13.37 -15.98 5.51
CA GLY A 286 -14.27 -15.53 6.57
C GLY A 286 -15.63 -16.26 6.59
N ASN A 287 -15.90 -17.11 5.61
CA ASN A 287 -17.18 -17.82 5.51
C ASN A 287 -17.36 -18.91 6.58
N TYR A 288 -16.28 -19.38 7.20
CA TYR A 288 -16.28 -20.54 8.09
C TYR A 288 -15.77 -20.25 9.49
N ASP A 289 -14.81 -19.36 9.65
CA ASP A 289 -14.23 -18.94 10.93
C ASP A 289 -13.74 -17.49 10.82
N TRP A 290 -13.34 -16.90 11.94
CA TRP A 290 -12.80 -15.56 12.02
C TRP A 290 -11.48 -15.44 11.27
N VAL A 291 -11.39 -14.44 10.40
CA VAL A 291 -10.21 -14.11 9.59
C VAL A 291 -9.73 -12.71 9.92
N LEU A 292 -8.43 -12.54 10.11
CA LEU A 292 -7.83 -11.22 10.32
C LEU A 292 -7.81 -10.45 9.00
N ALA A 293 -8.68 -9.47 8.89
CA ALA A 293 -8.86 -8.64 7.69
C ALA A 293 -7.91 -7.44 7.67
N GLU A 294 -7.66 -6.80 8.84
CA GLU A 294 -6.80 -5.61 8.87
C GLU A 294 -6.08 -5.49 10.23
N ILE A 295 -4.87 -4.94 10.20
CA ILE A 295 -4.09 -4.52 11.37
C ILE A 295 -3.90 -3.01 11.28
N THR A 296 -4.50 -2.25 12.17
CA THR A 296 -4.48 -0.78 12.17
C THR A 296 -3.67 -0.27 13.36
N GLN A 297 -2.98 0.85 13.19
CA GLN A 297 -2.35 1.52 14.33
C GLN A 297 -3.43 2.03 15.29
N GLY A 298 -3.25 1.84 16.60
CA GLY A 298 -4.25 2.21 17.59
C GLY A 298 -4.67 3.68 17.54
N MET A 299 -3.78 4.60 17.13
CA MET A 299 -4.07 6.04 17.00
C MET A 299 -4.89 6.39 15.76
N GLU A 300 -4.86 5.54 14.74
CA GLU A 300 -5.48 5.81 13.43
C GLU A 300 -6.79 5.07 13.24
N PHE A 301 -7.10 4.15 14.12
CA PHE A 301 -8.33 3.40 14.04
C PHE A 301 -9.54 4.33 14.10
N GLN A 302 -10.39 4.26 13.08
CA GLN A 302 -11.66 4.98 12.98
C GLN A 302 -12.74 3.98 12.56
N ARG A 303 -13.84 3.99 13.31
CA ARG A 303 -15.03 3.22 12.93
C ARG A 303 -15.69 3.83 11.71
N ASN A 304 -16.29 3.00 10.89
CA ASN A 304 -16.98 3.41 9.68
C ASN A 304 -18.44 3.77 10.02
N ASP A 305 -18.64 4.98 10.54
CA ASP A 305 -19.98 5.45 10.94
C ASP A 305 -20.77 6.10 9.78
N VAL A 306 -20.18 6.20 8.59
CA VAL A 306 -20.78 6.90 7.45
C VAL A 306 -21.20 5.88 6.40
N GLY A 307 -22.47 5.92 6.00
CA GLY A 307 -22.97 5.10 4.90
C GLY A 307 -22.20 5.36 3.60
N VAL A 308 -21.97 4.31 2.81
CA VAL A 308 -21.28 4.39 1.51
C VAL A 308 -22.22 4.95 0.46
N GLU A 309 -21.85 6.10 -0.12
CA GLU A 309 -22.64 6.74 -1.18
C GLU A 309 -22.79 5.81 -2.40
N GLY A 310 -24.01 5.63 -2.88
CA GLY A 310 -24.33 4.83 -4.08
C GLY A 310 -24.31 3.31 -3.90
N LEU A 311 -23.84 2.78 -2.77
CA LEU A 311 -23.76 1.34 -2.53
C LEU A 311 -25.12 0.66 -2.61
N ALA A 312 -26.16 1.26 -2.02
CA ALA A 312 -27.53 0.72 -2.08
C ALA A 312 -28.07 0.64 -3.52
N LYS A 313 -27.67 1.57 -4.40
CA LYS A 313 -28.02 1.52 -5.82
C LYS A 313 -27.25 0.42 -6.55
N ALA A 314 -25.95 0.29 -6.30
CA ALA A 314 -25.13 -0.74 -6.90
C ALA A 314 -25.58 -2.15 -6.50
N ARG A 315 -26.08 -2.32 -5.27
CA ARG A 315 -26.68 -3.59 -4.77
C ARG A 315 -27.96 -4.01 -5.50
N GLN A 316 -28.61 -3.12 -6.22
CA GLN A 316 -29.76 -3.53 -7.07
C GLN A 316 -29.36 -4.43 -8.22
N THR A 317 -28.15 -4.25 -8.74
CA THR A 317 -27.59 -5.07 -9.83
C THR A 317 -26.63 -6.15 -9.34
N ASP A 318 -25.98 -5.93 -8.21
CA ASP A 318 -25.07 -6.88 -7.55
C ASP A 318 -25.41 -6.98 -6.04
N PRO A 319 -26.40 -7.81 -5.68
CA PRO A 319 -26.83 -7.92 -4.27
C PRO A 319 -25.73 -8.34 -3.31
N ALA A 320 -24.68 -9.03 -3.77
CA ALA A 320 -23.58 -9.50 -2.96
C ALA A 320 -22.49 -8.44 -2.72
N LEU A 321 -22.60 -7.27 -3.34
CA LEU A 321 -21.61 -6.19 -3.17
C LEU A 321 -21.60 -5.65 -1.74
N ASN A 322 -20.45 -5.61 -1.12
CA ASN A 322 -20.25 -5.11 0.24
C ASN A 322 -18.96 -4.30 0.36
N SER A 323 -18.89 -3.46 1.38
CA SER A 323 -17.75 -2.58 1.63
C SER A 323 -16.52 -3.36 2.07
N GLU A 324 -16.70 -4.39 2.85
CA GLU A 324 -15.62 -5.16 3.47
C GLU A 324 -14.76 -5.86 2.40
N MET A 325 -15.37 -6.44 1.37
CA MET A 325 -14.64 -7.03 0.24
C MET A 325 -13.97 -5.96 -0.63
N LEU A 326 -14.62 -4.79 -0.83
CA LEU A 326 -14.01 -3.69 -1.56
C LEU A 326 -12.79 -3.12 -0.83
N GLU A 327 -12.85 -3.03 0.47
CA GLU A 327 -11.78 -2.53 1.34
C GLU A 327 -10.60 -3.52 1.36
N ASP A 328 -10.85 -4.82 1.48
CA ASP A 328 -9.80 -5.84 1.35
C ASP A 328 -9.16 -5.80 -0.03
N ARG A 329 -9.96 -5.71 -1.11
CA ARG A 329 -9.44 -5.61 -2.48
C ARG A 329 -8.60 -4.35 -2.69
N ALA A 330 -9.05 -3.20 -2.18
CA ALA A 330 -8.31 -1.94 -2.28
C ALA A 330 -7.01 -1.97 -1.46
N SER A 331 -7.03 -2.56 -0.26
CA SER A 331 -5.85 -2.76 0.57
C SER A 331 -4.82 -3.67 -0.12
N LEU A 332 -5.26 -4.76 -0.74
CA LEU A 332 -4.40 -5.62 -1.56
C LEU A 332 -3.76 -4.84 -2.73
N CYS A 333 -4.55 -4.05 -3.45
CA CYS A 333 -4.05 -3.21 -4.55
C CYS A 333 -3.05 -2.17 -4.05
N PHE A 334 -3.31 -1.54 -2.90
CA PHE A 334 -2.42 -0.58 -2.25
C PHE A 334 -1.06 -1.20 -1.93
N TRP A 335 -1.01 -2.37 -1.29
CA TRP A 335 0.26 -3.00 -0.93
C TRP A 335 1.04 -3.45 -2.15
N ARG A 336 0.38 -3.91 -3.21
CA ARG A 336 1.04 -4.18 -4.50
C ARG A 336 1.54 -2.91 -5.16
N TRP A 337 0.81 -1.80 -5.05
CA TRP A 337 1.26 -0.50 -5.55
C TRP A 337 2.50 0.02 -4.78
N VAL A 338 2.54 -0.13 -3.47
CA VAL A 338 3.74 0.17 -2.65
C VAL A 338 4.92 -0.70 -3.08
N GLU A 339 4.71 -2.01 -3.24
CA GLU A 339 5.73 -2.94 -3.74
C GLU A 339 6.24 -2.54 -5.12
N ALA A 340 5.33 -2.28 -6.06
CA ALA A 340 5.67 -1.88 -7.43
C ALA A 340 6.56 -0.62 -7.48
N GLN A 341 6.21 0.39 -6.70
CA GLN A 341 6.96 1.63 -6.64
C GLN A 341 8.32 1.48 -5.96
N SER A 342 8.37 0.76 -4.85
CA SER A 342 9.61 0.57 -4.07
C SER A 342 10.64 -0.29 -4.80
N LEU A 343 10.18 -1.33 -5.51
CA LEU A 343 11.02 -2.25 -6.27
C LEU A 343 11.19 -1.80 -7.74
N SER A 344 10.61 -0.66 -8.14
CA SER A 344 10.60 -0.17 -9.53
C SER A 344 10.09 -1.22 -10.51
N LYS A 345 9.00 -1.95 -10.16
CA LYS A 345 8.49 -3.09 -10.91
C LYS A 345 6.96 -3.02 -11.05
N ALA A 346 6.46 -2.30 -12.05
CA ALA A 346 5.02 -2.14 -12.28
C ALA A 346 4.29 -3.46 -12.56
N SER A 347 4.97 -4.51 -13.04
CA SER A 347 4.39 -5.82 -13.32
C SER A 347 3.81 -6.55 -12.09
N VAL A 348 4.10 -6.12 -10.87
CA VAL A 348 3.45 -6.60 -9.64
C VAL A 348 1.94 -6.33 -9.66
N LEU A 349 1.51 -5.32 -10.41
CA LEU A 349 0.10 -4.92 -10.54
C LEU A 349 -0.63 -5.62 -11.71
N SER A 350 0.03 -6.47 -12.50
CA SER A 350 -0.49 -7.01 -13.77
C SER A 350 -1.85 -7.70 -13.68
N LYS A 351 -2.23 -8.23 -12.51
CA LYS A 351 -3.51 -8.93 -12.30
C LYS A 351 -4.55 -8.13 -11.50
N VAL A 352 -4.15 -6.97 -10.96
CA VAL A 352 -5.01 -6.22 -10.02
C VAL A 352 -5.22 -4.77 -10.42
N ALA A 353 -4.57 -4.32 -11.50
CA ALA A 353 -4.73 -2.96 -12.01
C ALA A 353 -4.98 -2.98 -13.52
N THR A 354 -5.67 -1.96 -14.02
CA THR A 354 -5.90 -1.81 -15.46
C THR A 354 -4.56 -1.61 -16.20
N PRO A 355 -4.46 -2.05 -17.47
CA PRO A 355 -3.26 -1.85 -18.27
C PRO A 355 -2.82 -0.38 -18.33
N GLU A 356 -3.76 0.55 -18.37
CA GLU A 356 -3.51 2.00 -18.45
C GLU A 356 -2.89 2.52 -17.15
N PHE A 357 -3.43 2.10 -16.00
CA PHE A 357 -2.84 2.46 -14.70
C PHE A 357 -1.42 1.92 -14.57
N GLN A 358 -1.22 0.65 -14.94
CA GLN A 358 0.08 0.02 -14.91
C GLN A 358 1.07 0.72 -15.84
N ALA A 359 0.65 1.09 -17.05
CA ALA A 359 1.47 1.79 -18.02
C ALA A 359 1.91 3.18 -17.54
N ARG A 360 0.98 3.93 -16.92
CA ARG A 360 1.30 5.23 -16.31
C ARG A 360 2.34 5.10 -15.21
N LEU A 361 2.17 4.13 -14.32
CA LEU A 361 3.15 3.86 -13.27
C LEU A 361 4.50 3.44 -13.83
N ASP A 362 4.52 2.58 -14.86
CA ASP A 362 5.75 2.12 -15.49
C ASP A 362 6.51 3.28 -16.14
N ALA A 363 5.80 4.20 -16.79
CA ALA A 363 6.39 5.43 -17.33
C ALA A 363 7.07 6.28 -16.26
N GLU A 364 6.40 6.45 -15.11
CA GLU A 364 6.96 7.18 -13.98
C GLU A 364 8.23 6.50 -13.42
N LEU A 365 8.19 5.18 -13.22
CA LEU A 365 9.32 4.42 -12.71
C LEU A 365 10.51 4.43 -13.66
N LEU A 366 10.27 4.33 -14.97
CA LEU A 366 11.31 4.42 -16.00
C LEU A 366 11.94 5.81 -16.05
N ALA A 367 11.12 6.87 -15.94
CA ALA A 367 11.64 8.24 -15.91
C ALA A 367 12.53 8.50 -14.68
N LEU A 368 12.20 7.91 -13.54
CA LEU A 368 13.05 7.97 -12.35
C LEU A 368 14.35 7.16 -12.54
N ALA A 369 14.25 5.95 -13.11
CA ALA A 369 15.40 5.10 -13.38
C ALA A 369 16.39 5.75 -14.36
N ALA A 370 15.90 6.47 -15.38
CA ALA A 370 16.73 7.25 -16.30
C ALA A 370 17.53 8.36 -15.61
N GLN A 371 17.06 8.84 -14.46
CA GLN A 371 17.75 9.79 -13.59
C GLN A 371 18.59 9.11 -12.49
N HIS A 372 18.81 7.79 -12.56
CA HIS A 372 19.44 6.98 -11.51
C HIS A 372 18.75 7.12 -10.13
N ARG A 373 17.45 7.36 -10.12
CA ARG A 373 16.64 7.53 -8.90
C ARG A 373 15.54 6.49 -8.82
N ARG A 374 15.08 6.23 -7.61
CA ARG A 374 13.92 5.38 -7.32
C ARG A 374 13.07 5.99 -6.22
N LYS A 375 11.80 5.62 -6.15
CA LYS A 375 10.98 5.92 -4.98
C LYS A 375 11.41 5.04 -3.80
N VAL A 376 11.34 5.62 -2.63
CA VAL A 376 11.70 4.95 -1.38
C VAL A 376 10.49 5.02 -0.45
N PHE A 377 10.03 3.84 -0.02
CA PHE A 377 8.97 3.67 0.96
C PHE A 377 9.54 2.84 2.11
N LEU A 378 9.80 3.48 3.24
CA LEU A 378 10.26 2.80 4.45
C LEU A 378 9.15 2.89 5.50
N GLU A 379 9.04 1.86 6.34
CA GLU A 379 8.13 1.87 7.49
C GLU A 379 6.68 2.21 7.09
N CYS A 380 6.22 1.63 5.97
CA CYS A 380 4.87 1.89 5.47
C CYS A 380 3.82 1.23 6.38
N ALA A 381 2.88 2.02 6.88
CA ALA A 381 1.80 1.59 7.75
C ALA A 381 0.45 2.12 7.25
N VAL A 382 -0.59 1.30 7.34
CA VAL A 382 -1.97 1.68 7.03
C VAL A 382 -2.70 2.03 8.32
N GLY A 383 -3.37 3.18 8.30
CA GLY A 383 -4.19 3.67 9.41
C GLY A 383 -5.66 3.29 9.27
N SER A 384 -6.25 3.42 8.07
CA SER A 384 -7.62 2.99 7.80
C SER A 384 -7.86 2.77 6.31
N VAL A 385 -8.77 1.85 5.99
CA VAL A 385 -9.28 1.60 4.65
C VAL A 385 -10.79 1.73 4.70
N GLN A 386 -11.39 2.63 3.91
CA GLN A 386 -12.82 2.94 4.00
C GLN A 386 -13.40 3.21 2.61
N THR A 387 -14.42 2.46 2.24
CA THR A 387 -15.20 2.72 1.03
C THR A 387 -16.00 4.02 1.18
N ARG A 388 -15.83 4.97 0.28
CA ARG A 388 -16.50 6.28 0.31
C ARG A 388 -17.70 6.35 -0.61
N ALA A 389 -17.57 5.80 -1.81
CA ALA A 389 -18.65 5.82 -2.78
C ALA A 389 -18.55 4.65 -3.74
N VAL A 390 -19.69 4.19 -4.25
CA VAL A 390 -19.81 3.31 -5.41
C VAL A 390 -20.67 4.03 -6.44
N GLN A 391 -20.11 4.28 -7.63
CA GLN A 391 -20.76 5.03 -8.68
C GLN A 391 -20.94 4.16 -9.93
N PRO A 392 -22.11 3.57 -10.14
CA PRO A 392 -22.43 2.88 -11.39
C PRO A 392 -22.59 3.92 -12.52
N VAL A 393 -21.81 3.73 -13.58
CA VAL A 393 -21.77 4.58 -14.77
C VAL A 393 -22.00 3.71 -15.98
N GLU A 394 -22.46 4.26 -17.12
CA GLU A 394 -22.64 3.52 -18.36
C GLU A 394 -21.44 2.62 -18.69
N GLY A 395 -21.66 1.31 -18.64
CA GLY A 395 -20.69 0.29 -18.97
C GLY A 395 -19.74 -0.15 -17.86
N MET A 396 -19.45 0.69 -16.87
CA MET A 396 -18.51 0.40 -15.77
C MET A 396 -19.05 0.88 -14.41
N ASP A 397 -18.74 0.13 -13.36
CA ASP A 397 -18.89 0.54 -11.97
C ASP A 397 -17.56 1.05 -11.42
N PHE A 398 -17.59 2.06 -10.57
CA PHE A 398 -16.42 2.62 -9.88
C PHE A 398 -16.65 2.58 -8.38
N ALA A 399 -15.70 2.01 -7.64
CA ALA A 399 -15.65 2.05 -6.18
C ALA A 399 -14.47 2.90 -5.73
N HIS A 400 -14.75 3.93 -4.91
CA HIS A 400 -13.76 4.86 -4.39
C HIS A 400 -13.45 4.50 -2.94
N VAL A 401 -12.24 4.01 -2.69
CA VAL A 401 -11.81 3.57 -1.37
C VAL A 401 -10.72 4.50 -0.85
N GLU A 402 -10.99 5.16 0.26
CA GLU A 402 -10.02 6.00 0.95
C GLU A 402 -9.06 5.12 1.76
N ILE A 403 -7.77 5.33 1.58
CA ILE A 403 -6.71 4.71 2.38
C ILE A 403 -5.90 5.80 3.06
N ARG A 404 -5.87 5.76 4.38
CA ARG A 404 -4.97 6.58 5.20
C ARG A 404 -3.77 5.75 5.58
N TRP A 405 -2.60 6.26 5.30
CA TRP A 405 -1.36 5.55 5.51
C TRP A 405 -0.21 6.51 5.79
N SER A 406 0.88 6.01 6.32
CA SER A 406 2.10 6.78 6.51
C SER A 406 3.30 5.97 6.06
N ALA A 407 4.36 6.66 5.65
CA ALA A 407 5.64 6.05 5.38
C ALA A 407 6.74 7.12 5.44
N ARG A 408 7.97 6.70 5.57
CA ARG A 408 9.13 7.53 5.29
C ARG A 408 9.34 7.55 3.77
N LEU A 409 8.87 8.66 3.16
CA LEU A 409 8.75 8.79 1.71
C LEU A 409 9.81 9.71 1.13
N GLY A 410 10.35 9.33 -0.04
CA GLY A 410 11.23 10.21 -0.79
C GLY A 410 11.78 9.58 -2.05
N LEU A 411 12.77 10.25 -2.62
CA LEU A 411 13.54 9.76 -3.76
C LEU A 411 14.97 9.48 -3.30
N GLY A 412 15.45 8.29 -3.61
CA GLY A 412 16.81 7.86 -3.33
C GLY A 412 17.55 7.40 -4.60
N PRO A 413 18.86 7.22 -4.54
CA PRO A 413 19.64 6.61 -5.61
C PRO A 413 19.28 5.12 -5.76
N VAL A 414 19.50 4.56 -6.96
CA VAL A 414 19.07 3.19 -7.28
C VAL A 414 19.81 2.13 -6.45
N ASN A 415 21.13 2.30 -6.28
CA ASN A 415 22.02 1.26 -5.71
C ASN A 415 22.69 1.67 -4.39
N GLU A 416 22.17 2.69 -3.72
CA GLU A 416 22.73 3.18 -2.48
C GLU A 416 21.70 3.13 -1.34
N LYS A 417 22.21 3.21 -0.12
CA LYS A 417 21.34 3.33 1.06
C LYS A 417 20.45 4.58 0.92
N PRO A 418 19.14 4.45 1.16
CA PRO A 418 18.24 5.59 1.08
C PRO A 418 18.64 6.69 2.08
N PRO A 419 18.41 7.95 1.73
CA PRO A 419 18.65 9.07 2.65
C PRO A 419 17.71 8.98 3.87
N GLN A 420 18.03 9.74 4.90
CA GLN A 420 17.12 9.90 6.02
C GLN A 420 15.89 10.67 5.54
N LEU A 421 14.72 10.06 5.64
CA LEU A 421 13.45 10.60 5.15
C LEU A 421 12.50 10.86 6.31
N PRO A 422 11.69 11.93 6.26
CA PRO A 422 10.65 12.16 7.26
C PRO A 422 9.50 11.15 7.07
N THR A 423 8.83 10.80 8.16
CA THR A 423 7.54 10.11 8.10
C THR A 423 6.47 11.10 7.65
N VAL A 424 5.74 10.76 6.59
CA VAL A 424 4.73 11.63 5.99
C VAL A 424 3.38 10.91 6.01
N PRO A 425 2.37 11.44 6.73
CA PRO A 425 1.02 10.93 6.66
C PRO A 425 0.42 11.25 5.28
N GLN A 426 -0.32 10.28 4.75
CA GLN A 426 -0.92 10.34 3.43
C GLN A 426 -2.40 9.98 3.51
N ARG A 427 -3.20 10.61 2.68
CA ARG A 427 -4.61 10.32 2.51
C ARG A 427 -4.91 10.24 1.03
N TRP A 428 -5.20 9.04 0.53
CA TRP A 428 -5.39 8.77 -0.89
C TRP A 428 -6.73 8.10 -1.14
N VAL A 429 -7.24 8.22 -2.35
CA VAL A 429 -8.38 7.46 -2.84
C VAL A 429 -7.89 6.52 -3.94
N PHE A 430 -8.07 5.25 -3.70
CA PHE A 430 -7.86 4.18 -4.67
C PHE A 430 -9.21 3.91 -5.35
N THR A 431 -9.26 4.12 -6.65
CA THR A 431 -10.47 3.89 -7.44
C THR A 431 -10.35 2.53 -8.12
N LEU A 432 -11.27 1.65 -7.76
CA LEU A 432 -11.45 0.36 -8.42
C LEU A 432 -12.52 0.49 -9.49
N THR A 433 -12.38 -0.27 -10.57
CA THR A 433 -13.39 -0.33 -11.64
C THR A 433 -13.75 -1.75 -11.98
N ARG A 434 -14.99 -1.95 -12.41
CA ARG A 434 -15.52 -3.24 -12.85
C ARG A 434 -16.60 -3.01 -13.92
N LYS A 435 -16.75 -3.93 -14.86
CA LYS A 435 -17.79 -3.89 -15.90
C LYS A 435 -19.17 -4.07 -15.27
N VAL A 436 -20.13 -3.25 -15.68
CA VAL A 436 -21.53 -3.40 -15.25
C VAL A 436 -22.05 -4.79 -15.62
N GLY A 437 -22.70 -5.45 -14.67
CA GLY A 437 -23.21 -6.81 -14.82
C GLY A 437 -22.26 -7.92 -14.34
N ALA A 438 -21.00 -7.62 -14.04
CA ALA A 438 -20.18 -8.53 -13.27
C ALA A 438 -20.68 -8.55 -11.81
N THR A 439 -20.73 -9.73 -11.22
CA THR A 439 -21.29 -9.94 -9.87
C THR A 439 -20.20 -10.30 -8.87
N THR A 440 -20.39 -9.87 -7.64
CA THR A 440 -19.50 -10.19 -6.52
C THR A 440 -19.67 -11.66 -6.13
N HIS A 441 -18.56 -12.38 -6.06
CA HIS A 441 -18.52 -13.76 -5.59
C HIS A 441 -18.47 -13.79 -4.05
N ALA A 442 -19.63 -13.80 -3.39
CA ALA A 442 -19.73 -13.80 -1.93
C ALA A 442 -18.96 -14.95 -1.26
N GLU A 443 -18.79 -16.07 -1.98
CA GLU A 443 -18.04 -17.24 -1.51
C GLU A 443 -16.52 -16.97 -1.38
N ALA A 444 -15.99 -16.02 -2.15
CA ALA A 444 -14.60 -15.63 -2.05
C ALA A 444 -14.32 -14.89 -0.72
N GLY A 445 -15.28 -14.12 -0.23
CA GLY A 445 -15.13 -13.36 1.02
C GLY A 445 -13.84 -12.53 1.02
N MET A 446 -13.03 -12.69 2.06
CA MET A 446 -11.73 -12.02 2.23
C MET A 446 -10.59 -12.67 1.43
N ALA A 447 -10.88 -13.65 0.58
CA ALA A 447 -9.92 -14.24 -0.36
C ALA A 447 -10.00 -13.55 -1.74
N THR A 448 -9.67 -12.26 -1.79
CA THR A 448 -9.88 -11.39 -2.95
C THR A 448 -8.78 -11.51 -4.02
N ASN A 449 -7.71 -12.29 -3.79
CA ASN A 449 -6.63 -12.54 -4.75
C ASN A 449 -6.82 -13.89 -5.49
N ARG A 450 -7.99 -14.08 -6.06
CA ARG A 450 -8.35 -15.30 -6.81
C ARG A 450 -8.92 -14.95 -8.18
N CYS A 451 -8.86 -15.93 -9.09
CA CYS A 451 -9.52 -15.79 -10.38
C CYS A 451 -11.05 -15.79 -10.20
N PRO A 452 -11.75 -14.74 -10.64
CA PRO A 452 -13.20 -14.69 -10.49
C PRO A 452 -13.94 -15.72 -11.34
N GLN A 453 -13.31 -16.28 -12.37
CA GLN A 453 -13.95 -17.25 -13.26
C GLN A 453 -13.77 -18.72 -12.80
N CYS A 454 -12.57 -19.11 -12.35
CA CYS A 454 -12.31 -20.50 -11.95
C CYS A 454 -11.95 -20.67 -10.47
N ASN A 455 -11.96 -19.59 -9.70
CA ASN A 455 -11.63 -19.54 -8.27
C ASN A 455 -10.21 -20.06 -7.91
N ALA A 456 -9.32 -20.23 -8.89
CA ALA A 456 -7.92 -20.57 -8.63
C ALA A 456 -7.18 -19.37 -8.02
N PRO A 457 -6.15 -19.59 -7.16
CA PRO A 457 -5.34 -18.50 -6.61
C PRO A 457 -4.62 -17.75 -7.73
N ALA A 458 -4.58 -16.43 -7.64
CA ALA A 458 -3.82 -15.61 -8.58
C ALA A 458 -2.34 -15.71 -8.24
N SER A 459 -1.53 -16.21 -9.17
CA SER A 459 -0.06 -16.28 -9.01
C SER A 459 0.60 -14.91 -9.12
N ASP A 460 1.78 -14.73 -8.51
CA ASP A 460 2.54 -13.47 -8.50
C ASP A 460 3.41 -13.26 -9.76
N ASN A 461 3.06 -13.89 -10.90
CA ASN A 461 3.76 -13.67 -12.15
C ASN A 461 3.27 -12.42 -12.90
N ALA A 462 4.01 -12.03 -13.95
CA ALA A 462 3.72 -10.83 -14.75
C ALA A 462 2.58 -11.01 -15.79
N SER A 463 1.96 -12.20 -15.90
CA SER A 463 0.84 -12.43 -16.81
C SER A 463 -0.39 -11.65 -16.34
N THR A 464 -1.17 -11.12 -17.27
CA THR A 464 -2.47 -10.47 -17.00
C THR A 464 -3.61 -11.47 -16.91
N SER A 465 -3.39 -12.71 -17.39
CA SER A 465 -4.40 -13.76 -17.45
C SER A 465 -4.20 -14.84 -16.40
N CYS A 466 -5.28 -15.53 -16.06
CA CYS A 466 -5.27 -16.67 -15.16
C CYS A 466 -4.53 -17.85 -15.81
N GLU A 467 -3.57 -18.43 -15.11
CA GLU A 467 -2.80 -19.60 -15.60
C GLU A 467 -3.63 -20.87 -15.73
N PHE A 468 -4.76 -20.95 -15.02
CA PHE A 468 -5.62 -22.14 -14.99
C PHE A 468 -6.70 -22.13 -16.06
N CYS A 469 -7.37 -20.99 -16.29
CA CYS A 469 -8.49 -20.91 -17.21
C CYS A 469 -8.31 -19.90 -18.35
N GLY A 470 -7.21 -19.13 -18.34
CA GLY A 470 -6.92 -18.13 -19.37
C GLY A 470 -7.73 -16.83 -19.28
N ALA A 471 -8.61 -16.66 -18.28
CA ALA A 471 -9.39 -15.44 -18.13
C ALA A 471 -8.49 -14.22 -17.90
N GLU A 472 -8.79 -13.11 -18.57
CA GLU A 472 -8.10 -11.83 -18.34
C GLU A 472 -8.54 -11.22 -17.01
N LEU A 473 -7.57 -10.91 -16.14
CA LEU A 473 -7.82 -10.46 -14.76
C LEU A 473 -7.71 -8.96 -14.59
N ALA A 474 -7.01 -8.28 -15.49
CA ALA A 474 -6.68 -6.84 -15.38
C ALA A 474 -7.72 -5.92 -16.02
N THR A 475 -8.71 -6.44 -16.74
CA THR A 475 -9.63 -5.63 -17.56
C THR A 475 -10.81 -5.06 -16.79
N GLY A 476 -11.06 -5.53 -15.57
CA GLY A 476 -12.29 -5.22 -14.83
C GLY A 476 -13.52 -5.95 -15.37
N GLU A 477 -13.38 -6.85 -16.34
CA GLU A 477 -14.51 -7.57 -16.94
C GLU A 477 -15.22 -8.49 -15.94
N HIS A 478 -14.46 -9.05 -15.01
CA HIS A 478 -14.97 -10.07 -14.09
C HIS A 478 -14.90 -9.66 -12.62
N ASP A 479 -13.99 -8.76 -12.26
CA ASP A 479 -13.75 -8.35 -10.87
C ASP A 479 -13.21 -6.92 -10.78
N TRP A 480 -13.20 -6.39 -9.58
CA TRP A 480 -12.68 -5.07 -9.27
C TRP A 480 -11.16 -4.98 -9.49
N VAL A 481 -10.73 -4.03 -10.32
CA VAL A 481 -9.32 -3.74 -10.60
C VAL A 481 -9.01 -2.27 -10.38
N LEU A 482 -7.80 -1.96 -9.93
CA LEU A 482 -7.34 -0.61 -9.69
C LEU A 482 -7.20 0.16 -11.02
N CYS A 483 -7.90 1.27 -11.17
CA CYS A 483 -7.81 2.14 -12.34
C CYS A 483 -7.23 3.51 -12.04
N ASP A 484 -7.30 3.98 -10.77
CA ASP A 484 -6.72 5.26 -10.38
C ASP A 484 -6.32 5.28 -8.90
N ALA A 485 -5.33 6.11 -8.57
CA ALA A 485 -4.90 6.38 -7.19
C ALA A 485 -4.44 7.83 -7.10
N VAL A 486 -5.19 8.64 -6.35
CA VAL A 486 -4.99 10.10 -6.26
C VAL A 486 -5.08 10.58 -4.82
N LEU A 487 -4.53 11.74 -4.53
CA LEU A 487 -4.68 12.38 -3.23
C LEU A 487 -6.16 12.67 -2.93
N TRP A 488 -6.54 12.56 -1.67
CA TRP A 488 -7.91 12.86 -1.22
C TRP A 488 -8.41 14.24 -1.67
N GLU A 489 -7.55 15.25 -1.63
CA GLU A 489 -7.91 16.61 -2.00
C GLU A 489 -8.21 16.73 -3.51
N GLU A 490 -7.44 16.03 -4.33
CA GLU A 490 -7.66 15.96 -5.79
C GLU A 490 -8.99 15.25 -6.11
N TRP A 491 -9.24 14.13 -5.45
CA TRP A 491 -10.50 13.39 -5.60
C TRP A 491 -11.69 14.23 -5.18
N ARG A 492 -11.64 14.90 -4.02
CA ARG A 492 -12.70 15.81 -3.57
C ARG A 492 -12.94 16.95 -4.56
N ALA A 493 -11.91 17.60 -5.05
CA ALA A 493 -12.03 18.68 -6.04
C ALA A 493 -12.70 18.19 -7.32
N SER A 494 -12.36 16.97 -7.77
CA SER A 494 -12.97 16.36 -8.96
C SER A 494 -14.43 15.97 -8.74
N THR A 495 -14.81 15.50 -7.55
CA THR A 495 -16.21 15.16 -7.23
C THR A 495 -17.10 16.37 -7.03
N SER A 496 -16.60 17.44 -6.43
CA SER A 496 -17.35 18.71 -6.33
C SER A 496 -17.61 19.36 -7.69
N SER A 497 -16.76 19.14 -8.68
CA SER A 497 -16.96 19.56 -10.08
C SER A 497 -17.83 18.59 -10.91
N ARG A 498 -17.95 17.32 -10.48
CA ARG A 498 -18.73 16.25 -11.13
C ARG A 498 -20.23 16.27 -10.82
N ALA A 499 -20.72 17.16 -9.98
CA ALA A 499 -22.15 17.40 -9.80
C ALA A 499 -22.87 17.91 -11.09
N ARG A 500 -22.18 17.90 -12.24
CA ARG A 500 -22.75 18.15 -13.56
C ARG A 500 -22.91 16.82 -14.32
N PRO A 501 -24.12 16.49 -14.83
CA PRO A 501 -24.34 15.29 -15.64
C PRO A 501 -23.46 15.34 -16.89
N GLY A 502 -22.67 14.29 -17.15
CA GLY A 502 -21.87 14.12 -18.36
C GLY A 502 -20.37 13.89 -18.20
N ALA A 503 -19.82 13.97 -16.98
CA ALA A 503 -18.36 13.88 -16.77
C ALA A 503 -17.76 12.43 -16.82
N ASN A 504 -18.59 11.41 -16.78
CA ASN A 504 -18.14 10.03 -16.51
C ASN A 504 -17.91 9.16 -17.76
N ALA A 505 -18.56 9.45 -18.90
CA ALA A 505 -18.21 8.80 -20.18
C ALA A 505 -16.80 9.15 -20.66
N GLN A 506 -16.16 10.16 -20.01
CA GLN A 506 -14.82 10.63 -20.33
C GLN A 506 -13.68 9.79 -19.71
N VAL A 507 -13.94 8.88 -18.76
CA VAL A 507 -12.84 8.19 -18.01
C VAL A 507 -12.28 7.02 -18.81
N VAL A 508 -13.12 6.20 -19.47
CA VAL A 508 -12.66 5.05 -20.28
C VAL A 508 -11.98 5.56 -21.55
N ASP A 509 -12.60 6.55 -22.22
CA ASP A 509 -12.04 7.21 -23.40
C ASP A 509 -10.75 8.03 -23.07
N ARG A 510 -10.63 8.52 -21.84
CA ARG A 510 -9.44 9.22 -21.36
C ARG A 510 -8.23 8.30 -21.22
N SER A 511 -8.40 7.08 -20.72
CA SER A 511 -7.28 6.16 -20.49
C SER A 511 -6.67 5.69 -21.81
N GLU A 512 -7.47 5.39 -22.82
CA GLU A 512 -6.97 5.01 -24.16
C GLU A 512 -6.23 6.18 -24.84
N ARG A 513 -6.74 7.40 -24.74
CA ARG A 513 -6.08 8.60 -25.25
C ARG A 513 -4.78 8.91 -24.52
N GLU A 514 -4.77 8.74 -23.21
CA GLU A 514 -3.56 8.91 -22.40
C GLU A 514 -2.49 7.88 -22.79
N ARG A 515 -2.87 6.63 -22.97
CA ARG A 515 -1.99 5.55 -23.44
C ARG A 515 -1.42 5.85 -24.83
N LEU A 516 -2.28 6.27 -25.77
CA LEU A 516 -1.86 6.64 -27.11
C LEU A 516 -0.85 7.81 -27.05
N LEU A 517 -1.13 8.82 -26.25
CA LEU A 517 -0.25 9.98 -26.11
C LEU A 517 1.13 9.62 -25.54
N TYR A 518 1.19 8.66 -24.63
CA TYR A 518 2.46 8.16 -24.09
C TYR A 518 3.23 7.31 -25.14
N MET A 519 2.54 6.55 -25.98
CA MET A 519 3.16 5.83 -27.08
C MET A 519 3.70 6.80 -28.12
N MET A 520 2.95 7.87 -28.45
CA MET A 520 3.41 8.95 -29.30
C MET A 520 4.66 9.64 -28.71
N ALA A 521 4.68 9.93 -27.41
CA ALA A 521 5.84 10.50 -26.75
C ALA A 521 7.07 9.56 -26.79
N ALA A 522 6.87 8.25 -26.57
CA ALA A 522 7.92 7.26 -26.65
C ALA A 522 8.49 7.09 -28.08
N MET A 523 7.65 7.26 -29.11
CA MET A 523 8.10 7.30 -30.50
C MET A 523 8.88 8.58 -30.81
N ALA A 524 8.37 9.74 -30.43
CA ALA A 524 9.03 11.02 -30.69
C ALA A 524 10.45 11.11 -30.10
N ILE A 525 10.75 10.38 -29.04
CA ILE A 525 12.09 10.33 -28.42
C ILE A 525 12.92 9.14 -28.92
N ALA A 526 12.47 8.38 -29.92
CA ALA A 526 13.13 7.15 -30.35
C ALA A 526 14.56 7.35 -30.87
N ASP A 527 14.83 8.45 -31.51
CA ASP A 527 16.16 8.85 -32.00
C ASP A 527 16.99 9.63 -30.95
N GLY A 528 16.40 9.97 -29.82
CA GLY A 528 17.03 10.71 -28.72
C GLY A 528 16.77 12.22 -28.75
N VAL A 529 16.07 12.73 -29.77
CA VAL A 529 15.75 14.16 -29.91
C VAL A 529 14.29 14.32 -30.30
N VAL A 530 13.55 15.12 -29.55
CA VAL A 530 12.18 15.47 -29.89
C VAL A 530 12.21 16.79 -30.65
N ASP A 531 11.84 16.78 -31.92
CA ASP A 531 11.81 17.98 -32.74
C ASP A 531 10.68 18.95 -32.34
N GLU A 532 10.72 20.16 -32.91
CA GLU A 532 9.77 21.21 -32.54
C GLU A 532 8.34 20.91 -33.02
N LYS A 533 8.17 20.19 -34.14
CA LYS A 533 6.86 19.80 -34.69
C LYS A 533 6.25 18.64 -33.90
N GLU A 534 7.05 17.65 -33.55
CA GLU A 534 6.64 16.54 -32.68
C GLU A 534 6.18 17.05 -31.30
N ARG A 535 6.97 17.94 -30.70
CA ARG A 535 6.62 18.58 -29.43
C ARG A 535 5.34 19.40 -29.53
N ALA A 536 5.14 20.12 -30.64
CA ALA A 536 3.91 20.87 -30.88
C ALA A 536 2.70 19.96 -31.02
N LEU A 537 2.82 18.84 -31.76
CA LEU A 537 1.77 17.84 -31.89
C LEU A 537 1.42 17.19 -30.55
N LEU A 538 2.42 16.76 -29.78
CA LEU A 538 2.21 16.19 -28.44
C LEU A 538 1.51 17.18 -27.50
N LYS A 539 1.88 18.48 -27.56
CA LYS A 539 1.20 19.53 -26.76
C LYS A 539 -0.26 19.72 -27.19
N MET A 540 -0.52 19.73 -28.49
CA MET A 540 -1.88 19.86 -29.03
C MET A 540 -2.74 18.66 -28.60
N CYS A 541 -2.24 17.43 -28.69
CA CYS A 541 -2.94 16.23 -28.25
C CYS A 541 -3.15 16.24 -26.72
N SER A 542 -2.14 16.63 -25.94
CA SER A 542 -2.24 16.80 -24.48
C SER A 542 -3.38 17.74 -24.09
N GLN A 543 -3.48 18.91 -24.74
CA GLN A 543 -4.54 19.87 -24.50
C GLN A 543 -5.92 19.35 -24.94
N ARG A 544 -6.00 18.79 -26.17
CA ARG A 544 -7.25 18.28 -26.74
C ARG A 544 -7.83 17.11 -25.92
N TRP A 545 -6.98 16.24 -25.38
CA TRP A 545 -7.38 15.06 -24.62
C TRP A 545 -7.39 15.29 -23.11
N ASN A 546 -7.11 16.52 -22.67
CA ASN A 546 -7.05 16.92 -21.26
C ASN A 546 -6.11 16.03 -20.43
N VAL A 547 -4.95 15.67 -21.01
CA VAL A 547 -3.86 14.96 -20.34
C VAL A 547 -2.84 15.98 -19.87
N PRO A 548 -2.47 16.01 -18.57
CA PRO A 548 -1.49 16.97 -18.08
C PRO A 548 -0.14 16.84 -18.81
N TRP A 549 0.43 17.98 -19.25
CA TRP A 549 1.73 17.96 -19.94
C TRP A 549 2.85 17.31 -19.11
N ALA A 550 2.78 17.42 -17.77
CA ALA A 550 3.73 16.76 -16.89
C ALA A 550 3.80 15.24 -17.10
N ASN A 551 2.67 14.60 -17.41
CA ASN A 551 2.61 13.16 -17.68
C ASN A 551 3.26 12.82 -19.03
N VAL A 552 3.07 13.67 -20.05
CA VAL A 552 3.72 13.53 -21.37
C VAL A 552 5.24 13.72 -21.24
N ASP A 553 5.67 14.68 -20.43
CA ASP A 553 7.08 14.93 -20.15
C ASP A 553 7.73 13.73 -19.43
N LEU A 554 6.99 13.06 -18.54
CA LEU A 554 7.43 11.80 -17.92
C LEU A 554 7.58 10.68 -18.97
N ALA A 555 6.64 10.55 -19.90
CA ALA A 555 6.71 9.56 -20.97
C ALA A 555 7.90 9.82 -21.91
N LEU A 556 8.19 11.07 -22.24
CA LEU A 556 9.39 11.46 -22.99
C LEU A 556 10.67 11.07 -22.25
N LYS A 557 10.74 11.32 -20.94
CA LYS A 557 11.89 10.95 -20.09
C LYS A 557 12.05 9.44 -19.92
N ALA A 558 10.96 8.68 -19.97
CA ALA A 558 10.98 7.21 -19.92
C ALA A 558 11.60 6.59 -21.18
N GLY A 559 11.57 7.31 -22.30
CA GLY A 559 12.24 6.91 -23.53
C GLY A 559 11.52 5.81 -24.33
N PRO A 560 12.16 5.31 -25.39
CA PRO A 560 11.54 4.37 -26.35
C PRO A 560 11.10 3.04 -25.75
N ASN A 561 11.71 2.58 -24.65
CA ASN A 561 11.36 1.32 -23.97
C ASN A 561 9.93 1.32 -23.41
N LEU A 562 9.36 2.50 -23.21
CA LEU A 562 7.96 2.65 -22.79
C LEU A 562 6.99 2.14 -23.87
N PHE A 563 7.32 2.32 -25.14
CA PHE A 563 6.49 1.92 -26.26
C PHE A 563 6.18 0.41 -26.25
N GLU A 564 7.22 -0.44 -26.12
CA GLU A 564 7.07 -1.90 -26.10
C GLU A 564 6.17 -2.40 -24.97
N ARG A 565 6.15 -1.67 -23.85
CA ARG A 565 5.32 -1.99 -22.67
C ARG A 565 3.89 -1.52 -22.80
N LEU A 566 3.65 -0.46 -23.59
CA LEU A 566 2.34 0.11 -23.82
C LEU A 566 1.57 -0.56 -24.95
N VAL A 567 2.27 -1.21 -25.88
CA VAL A 567 1.64 -1.96 -26.99
C VAL A 567 0.95 -3.18 -26.43
N GLY A 568 -0.35 -3.05 -26.12
CA GLY A 568 -1.21 -4.13 -25.62
C GLY A 568 -2.11 -4.69 -26.73
N LYS A 569 -2.81 -5.79 -26.42
CA LYS A 569 -3.73 -6.48 -27.33
C LYS A 569 -4.89 -5.60 -27.77
N GLN A 570 -5.46 -5.94 -28.92
CA GLN A 570 -6.56 -5.33 -29.70
C GLN A 570 -7.50 -4.39 -28.92
N THR A 571 -7.56 -3.13 -29.40
CA THR A 571 -8.59 -2.16 -29.02
C THR A 571 -9.62 -2.02 -30.14
N PRO A 572 -10.87 -1.64 -29.85
CA PRO A 572 -11.91 -1.40 -30.89
C PRO A 572 -11.49 -0.33 -31.93
N GLU A 573 -10.58 0.55 -31.57
CA GLU A 573 -10.09 1.66 -32.41
C GLU A 573 -8.66 1.42 -32.94
N ALA A 574 -8.21 0.16 -33.01
CA ALA A 574 -6.84 -0.21 -33.36
C ALA A 574 -6.33 0.44 -34.65
N GLU A 575 -7.18 0.58 -35.66
CA GLU A 575 -6.81 1.19 -36.95
C GLU A 575 -6.56 2.69 -36.81
N ASN A 576 -7.42 3.42 -36.11
CA ASN A 576 -7.24 4.84 -35.83
C ASN A 576 -5.99 5.09 -34.98
N PHE A 577 -5.77 4.22 -34.01
CA PHE A 577 -4.61 4.23 -33.14
C PHE A 577 -3.29 4.07 -33.93
N LEU A 578 -3.22 3.06 -34.81
CA LEU A 578 -2.05 2.85 -35.65
C LEU A 578 -1.83 4.03 -36.63
N ARG A 579 -2.91 4.61 -37.15
CA ARG A 579 -2.85 5.77 -38.04
C ARG A 579 -2.26 6.99 -37.37
N GLU A 580 -2.63 7.28 -36.11
CA GLU A 580 -2.04 8.41 -35.35
C GLU A 580 -0.54 8.20 -35.05
N LEU A 581 -0.12 6.95 -34.79
CA LEU A 581 1.30 6.64 -34.65
C LEU A 581 2.05 6.85 -35.97
N VAL A 582 1.47 6.46 -37.11
CA VAL A 582 2.06 6.70 -38.43
C VAL A 582 2.13 8.19 -38.74
N ASN A 583 1.09 8.96 -38.43
CA ASN A 583 1.08 10.41 -38.61
C ASN A 583 2.20 11.10 -37.81
N LEU A 584 2.44 10.66 -36.58
CA LEU A 584 3.54 11.18 -35.78
C LEU A 584 4.89 10.88 -36.43
N ALA A 585 5.14 9.62 -36.79
CA ALA A 585 6.39 9.20 -37.42
C ALA A 585 6.65 9.87 -38.78
N MET A 586 5.60 10.36 -39.46
CA MET A 586 5.69 11.04 -40.74
C MET A 586 5.79 12.56 -40.63
N ILE A 587 5.72 13.12 -39.43
CA ILE A 587 5.55 14.58 -39.21
C ILE A 587 6.79 15.38 -39.65
N ASP A 588 7.98 14.81 -39.59
CA ASP A 588 9.23 15.39 -40.04
C ASP A 588 9.56 15.04 -41.53
N GLY A 589 8.71 14.17 -42.12
CA GLY A 589 8.83 13.72 -43.51
C GLY A 589 9.77 12.54 -43.73
N LYS A 590 10.28 11.93 -42.66
CA LYS A 590 11.15 10.74 -42.72
C LYS A 590 10.85 9.83 -41.51
N ILE A 591 10.62 8.55 -41.80
CA ILE A 591 10.52 7.51 -40.76
C ILE A 591 11.90 6.89 -40.55
N ASP A 592 12.42 7.00 -39.36
CA ASP A 592 13.69 6.38 -39.00
C ASP A 592 13.56 4.85 -38.85
N ARG A 593 14.71 4.16 -38.72
CA ARG A 593 14.72 2.70 -38.61
C ARG A 593 14.14 2.20 -37.31
N ARG A 594 14.18 2.99 -36.22
CA ARG A 594 13.61 2.62 -34.90
C ARG A 594 12.11 2.84 -34.89
N GLU A 595 11.64 4.00 -35.38
CA GLU A 595 10.22 4.30 -35.55
C GLU A 595 9.52 3.26 -36.40
N LYS A 596 10.14 2.87 -37.54
CA LYS A 596 9.63 1.80 -38.40
C LYS A 596 9.45 0.49 -37.63
N LYS A 597 10.44 0.06 -36.83
CA LYS A 597 10.32 -1.13 -35.99
C LYS A 597 9.22 -1.02 -34.95
N MET A 598 9.06 0.16 -34.34
CA MET A 598 8.01 0.39 -33.36
C MET A 598 6.62 0.33 -34.01
N LEU A 599 6.45 0.91 -35.21
CA LEU A 599 5.21 0.80 -35.99
C LEU A 599 4.93 -0.65 -36.41
N GLU A 600 5.93 -1.40 -36.85
CA GLU A 600 5.81 -2.82 -37.18
C GLU A 600 5.39 -3.65 -35.96
N ALA A 601 6.00 -3.41 -34.79
CA ALA A 601 5.62 -4.06 -33.53
C ALA A 601 4.18 -3.70 -33.11
N ALA A 602 3.80 -2.42 -33.19
CA ALA A 602 2.43 -1.99 -32.92
C ALA A 602 1.42 -2.67 -33.86
N ALA A 603 1.72 -2.71 -35.15
CA ALA A 603 0.84 -3.34 -36.15
C ALA A 603 0.68 -4.86 -35.93
N VAL A 604 1.73 -5.56 -35.50
CA VAL A 604 1.65 -6.99 -35.13
C VAL A 604 0.72 -7.17 -33.92
N HIS A 605 0.91 -6.39 -32.85
CA HIS A 605 0.10 -6.49 -31.65
C HIS A 605 -1.37 -6.12 -31.85
N LEU A 606 -1.63 -5.14 -32.75
CA LEU A 606 -2.97 -4.71 -33.10
C LEU A 606 -3.66 -5.61 -34.16
N GLY A 607 -2.94 -6.61 -34.68
CA GLY A 607 -3.46 -7.47 -35.76
C GLY A 607 -3.59 -6.77 -37.12
N LEU A 608 -2.88 -5.64 -37.31
CA LEU A 608 -2.99 -4.74 -38.47
C LEU A 608 -1.73 -4.77 -39.38
N SER A 609 -0.90 -5.80 -39.29
CA SER A 609 0.37 -5.90 -40.03
C SER A 609 0.18 -5.78 -41.54
N GLN A 610 -0.96 -6.21 -42.10
CA GLN A 610 -1.26 -6.11 -43.52
C GLN A 610 -1.66 -4.69 -43.97
N GLN A 611 -2.23 -3.90 -43.06
CA GLN A 611 -2.67 -2.51 -43.32
C GLN A 611 -1.54 -1.49 -43.20
N LEU A 612 -0.52 -1.75 -42.37
CA LEU A 612 0.59 -0.83 -42.14
C LEU A 612 1.29 -0.36 -43.45
N PRO A 613 1.64 -1.23 -44.42
CA PRO A 613 2.27 -0.77 -45.67
C PRO A 613 1.42 0.20 -46.48
N GLY A 614 0.10 0.10 -46.37
CA GLY A 614 -0.84 1.04 -46.99
C GLY A 614 -0.84 2.41 -46.29
N MET A 615 -0.73 2.43 -44.97
CA MET A 615 -0.68 3.65 -44.16
C MET A 615 0.65 4.42 -44.31
N LEU A 616 1.74 3.73 -44.59
CA LEU A 616 3.07 4.32 -44.80
C LEU A 616 3.27 4.89 -46.22
N LYS A 617 2.32 4.76 -47.13
CA LYS A 617 2.40 5.21 -48.53
C LYS A 617 1.70 6.54 -48.79
N VAL A 618 1.14 7.16 -47.74
CA VAL A 618 0.50 8.47 -47.81
C VAL A 618 1.56 9.52 -47.56
#